data_cbd71c9155ee0ccc81b898ebd6394f5b
#
_entry.id   cbd71c9155ee0ccc81b898ebd6394f5b
#
_cell.length_a   1.000
_cell.length_b   1.000
_cell.length_c   1.000
_cell.angle_alpha   90.00
_cell.angle_beta   90.00
_cell.angle_gamma   90.00
#
_symmetry.space_group_name_H-M   'P 1'
#
loop_
_entity.id
_entity.type
_entity.pdbx_description
1 polymer ?
#
loop_
_entity_poly.entity_id
_entity_poly.type
_entity_poly.pdbx_seq_one_letter_code
_entity_poly.pdbx_strand_id
1 'polypeptide(L)'
;MQIETTPELVRSVYTKLEKNIAVYRKTINRPLTLAEKILAGHLDEQYLEKTLDNDTNYVFLQPDRVALQDVTGQMVMLQFMQAEMKSVALPTTVHCDHLIQARTEGKSDTKLAIYENNEVYNFLESTASKFGAGFWKPGAGIIHQVVLENYAFPGGLMIGTDSHTPNAGGLG
;
A
#
# COMPACT_ATOMS: atom_id res chain seq x y z
N MET A 1 -15.36 2.98 0.36
CA MET A 1 -14.21 2.79 1.28
C MET A 1 -13.45 4.10 1.40
N GLN A 2 -12.92 4.43 2.56
CA GLN A 2 -12.17 5.66 2.76
C GLN A 2 -10.75 5.48 2.23
N ILE A 3 -10.31 6.38 1.33
CA ILE A 3 -8.97 6.32 0.70
C ILE A 3 -7.93 6.97 1.62
N GLU A 4 -8.32 7.98 2.35
CA GLU A 4 -7.45 8.81 3.19
C GLU A 4 -7.05 8.12 4.49
N THR A 5 -5.85 8.41 4.98
CA THR A 5 -5.39 7.99 6.31
C THR A 5 -5.94 8.96 7.35
N THR A 6 -7.05 8.58 7.98
CA THR A 6 -7.69 9.41 9.02
C THR A 6 -7.27 8.97 10.41
N PRO A 7 -7.43 9.84 11.43
CA PRO A 7 -7.21 9.46 12.82
C PRO A 7 -8.01 8.24 13.27
N GLU A 8 -9.22 8.05 12.72
CA GLU A 8 -10.08 6.90 12.99
C GLU A 8 -9.47 5.60 12.44
N LEU A 9 -8.97 5.65 11.19
CA LEU A 9 -8.26 4.51 10.58
C LEU A 9 -7.04 4.12 11.43
N VAL A 10 -6.20 5.10 11.78
CA VAL A 10 -4.99 4.86 12.58
C VAL A 10 -5.34 4.26 13.94
N ARG A 11 -6.36 4.79 14.63
CA ARG A 11 -6.83 4.22 15.90
C ARG A 11 -7.31 2.78 15.75
N SER A 12 -8.04 2.47 14.68
CA SER A 12 -8.51 1.10 14.43
C SER A 12 -7.35 0.13 14.21
N VAL A 13 -6.32 0.56 13.46
CA VAL A 13 -5.10 -0.22 13.26
C VAL A 13 -4.39 -0.44 14.60
N TYR A 14 -4.17 0.59 15.39
CA TYR A 14 -3.51 0.46 16.70
C TYR A 14 -4.27 -0.46 17.65
N THR A 15 -5.59 -0.38 17.70
CA THR A 15 -6.41 -1.29 18.51
C THR A 15 -6.23 -2.75 18.08
N LYS A 16 -6.18 -3.00 16.76
CA LYS A 16 -5.90 -4.34 16.21
C LYS A 16 -4.47 -4.79 16.57
N LEU A 17 -3.47 -3.92 16.42
CA LEU A 17 -2.08 -4.21 16.76
C LEU A 17 -1.94 -4.59 18.23
N GLU A 18 -2.51 -3.82 19.16
CA GLU A 18 -2.47 -4.10 20.59
C GLU A 18 -3.06 -5.47 20.92
N LYS A 19 -4.25 -5.77 20.39
CA LYS A 19 -4.91 -7.07 20.56
C LYS A 19 -4.04 -8.21 20.07
N ASN A 20 -3.59 -8.15 18.83
CA ASN A 20 -2.85 -9.22 18.17
C ASN A 20 -1.48 -9.45 18.82
N ILE A 21 -0.74 -8.38 19.11
CA ILE A 21 0.55 -8.45 19.79
C ILE A 21 0.39 -9.07 21.20
N ALA A 22 -0.67 -8.74 21.93
CA ALA A 22 -0.90 -9.30 23.26
C ALA A 22 -1.15 -10.82 23.21
N VAL A 23 -1.92 -11.29 22.21
CA VAL A 23 -2.15 -12.72 22.00
C VAL A 23 -0.86 -13.42 21.59
N TYR A 24 -0.19 -12.93 20.55
CA TYR A 24 1.03 -13.56 20.01
C TYR A 24 2.17 -13.60 21.05
N ARG A 25 2.32 -12.54 21.87
CA ARG A 25 3.32 -12.51 22.95
C ARG A 25 3.09 -13.61 24.00
N LYS A 26 1.83 -13.93 24.33
CA LYS A 26 1.49 -15.04 25.24
C LYS A 26 1.88 -16.38 24.61
N THR A 27 1.62 -16.55 23.31
CA THR A 27 1.91 -17.79 22.57
C THR A 27 3.39 -18.09 22.58
N ILE A 28 4.25 -17.11 22.27
CA ILE A 28 5.71 -17.35 22.19
C ILE A 28 6.45 -17.14 23.51
N ASN A 29 5.78 -16.61 24.53
CA ASN A 29 6.26 -16.44 25.91
C ASN A 29 7.65 -15.78 26.03
N ARG A 30 7.90 -14.73 25.22
CA ARG A 30 9.11 -13.90 25.28
C ARG A 30 8.84 -12.47 24.79
N PRO A 31 9.76 -11.52 25.07
CA PRO A 31 9.72 -10.18 24.47
C PRO A 31 9.80 -10.25 22.93
N LEU A 32 9.12 -9.34 22.26
CA LEU A 32 9.13 -9.17 20.80
C LEU A 32 10.00 -7.98 20.40
N THR A 33 10.74 -8.13 19.32
CA THR A 33 11.39 -7.01 18.62
C THR A 33 10.34 -6.11 17.97
N LEU A 34 10.74 -4.94 17.47
CA LEU A 34 9.82 -4.05 16.75
C LEU A 34 9.26 -4.72 15.51
N ALA A 35 10.10 -5.34 14.69
CA ALA A 35 9.69 -6.04 13.48
C ALA A 35 8.68 -7.16 13.79
N GLU A 36 8.95 -7.98 14.83
CA GLU A 36 8.01 -9.02 15.25
C GLU A 36 6.68 -8.45 15.75
N LYS A 37 6.68 -7.28 16.41
CA LYS A 37 5.43 -6.62 16.83
C LYS A 37 4.61 -6.16 15.63
N ILE A 38 5.25 -5.57 14.63
CA ILE A 38 4.57 -5.12 13.40
C ILE A 38 3.99 -6.33 12.67
N LEU A 39 4.79 -7.37 12.43
CA LEU A 39 4.31 -8.59 11.78
C LEU A 39 3.19 -9.27 12.57
N ALA A 40 3.38 -9.49 13.88
CA ALA A 40 2.36 -10.10 14.72
C ALA A 40 1.05 -9.29 14.73
N GLY A 41 1.15 -7.96 14.75
CA GLY A 41 0.01 -7.07 14.68
C GLY A 41 -0.83 -7.21 13.41
N HIS A 42 -0.18 -7.59 12.30
CA HIS A 42 -0.81 -7.76 10.98
C HIS A 42 -1.06 -9.22 10.58
N LEU A 43 -0.75 -10.17 11.44
CA LEU A 43 -1.08 -11.58 11.19
C LEU A 43 -2.60 -11.77 11.05
N ASP A 44 -2.98 -12.66 10.14
CA ASP A 44 -4.33 -13.20 10.13
C ASP A 44 -4.59 -13.98 11.45
N GLU A 45 -5.80 -13.88 11.97
CA GLU A 45 -6.16 -14.40 13.30
C GLU A 45 -5.83 -15.89 13.48
N GLN A 46 -5.89 -16.68 12.40
CA GLN A 46 -5.55 -18.13 12.44
C GLN A 46 -4.11 -18.45 12.84
N TYR A 47 -3.21 -17.46 12.79
CA TYR A 47 -1.79 -17.63 13.14
C TYR A 47 -1.40 -17.08 14.50
N LEU A 48 -2.26 -16.31 15.16
CA LEU A 48 -1.93 -15.61 16.41
C LEU A 48 -1.60 -16.56 17.57
N GLU A 49 -2.21 -17.73 17.58
CA GLU A 49 -2.03 -18.76 18.64
C GLU A 49 -1.05 -19.86 18.21
N LYS A 50 -0.32 -19.69 17.12
CA LYS A 50 0.65 -20.67 16.61
C LYS A 50 2.06 -20.20 16.88
N THR A 51 2.91 -21.11 17.35
CA THR A 51 4.36 -20.91 17.29
C THR A 51 4.80 -21.07 15.83
N LEU A 52 5.28 -19.99 15.25
CA LEU A 52 5.76 -19.99 13.87
C LEU A 52 7.25 -20.34 13.86
N ASP A 53 7.61 -21.33 13.08
CA ASP A 53 8.99 -21.64 12.77
C ASP A 53 9.44 -20.70 11.64
N ASN A 54 10.49 -19.93 11.88
CA ASN A 54 10.96 -18.88 10.98
C ASN A 54 11.42 -19.41 9.62
N ASP A 55 11.75 -20.70 9.51
CA ASP A 55 12.34 -21.24 8.30
C ASP A 55 11.34 -21.96 7.38
N THR A 56 10.17 -22.34 7.86
CA THR A 56 9.26 -23.23 7.12
C THR A 56 7.81 -22.77 7.02
N ASN A 57 7.41 -21.72 7.74
CA ASN A 57 6.01 -21.30 7.77
C ASN A 57 5.73 -20.13 6.81
N TYR A 58 4.71 -20.32 5.98
CA TYR A 58 4.05 -19.24 5.27
C TYR A 58 2.87 -18.74 6.11
N VAL A 59 2.72 -17.42 6.20
CA VAL A 59 1.63 -16.78 6.94
C VAL A 59 0.90 -15.78 6.06
N PHE A 60 -0.38 -15.55 6.35
CA PHE A 60 -1.13 -14.45 5.74
C PHE A 60 -1.03 -13.22 6.62
N LEU A 61 -0.72 -12.11 5.97
CA LEU A 61 -0.72 -10.78 6.58
C LEU A 61 -1.90 -9.97 6.05
N GLN A 62 -2.43 -9.11 6.90
CA GLN A 62 -3.49 -8.16 6.57
C GLN A 62 -2.91 -6.75 6.55
N PRO A 63 -2.42 -6.26 5.40
CA PRO A 63 -1.89 -4.91 5.29
C PRO A 63 -2.99 -3.86 5.49
N ASP A 64 -2.59 -2.63 5.79
CA ASP A 64 -3.50 -1.52 6.02
C ASP A 64 -3.75 -0.70 4.76
N ARG A 65 -2.85 -0.79 3.77
CA ARG A 65 -2.93 0.00 2.55
C ARG A 65 -2.20 -0.64 1.37
N VAL A 66 -2.65 -0.28 0.15
CA VAL A 66 -2.00 -0.60 -1.12
C VAL A 66 -1.64 0.68 -1.86
N ALA A 67 -0.40 0.79 -2.35
CA ALA A 67 0.07 1.90 -3.20
C ALA A 67 0.65 1.34 -4.52
N LEU A 68 0.07 1.77 -5.63
CA LEU A 68 0.44 1.31 -6.97
C LEU A 68 1.07 2.45 -7.77
N GLN A 69 2.16 2.19 -8.48
CA GLN A 69 2.70 3.14 -9.45
C GLN A 69 2.17 2.85 -10.87
N ASP A 70 2.38 3.75 -11.80
CA ASP A 70 1.72 3.72 -13.12
C ASP A 70 2.25 2.65 -14.09
N VAL A 71 3.45 2.12 -13.93
CA VAL A 71 3.99 1.09 -14.83
C VAL A 71 3.47 -0.30 -14.44
N THR A 72 3.81 -0.77 -13.24
CA THR A 72 3.42 -2.10 -12.75
C THR A 72 2.00 -2.16 -12.19
N GLY A 73 1.45 -1.02 -11.79
CA GLY A 73 0.05 -0.90 -11.36
C GLY A 73 -0.95 -1.27 -12.46
N GLN A 74 -0.60 -1.10 -13.73
CA GLN A 74 -1.42 -1.59 -14.86
C GLN A 74 -1.65 -3.11 -14.76
N MET A 75 -0.58 -3.86 -14.52
CA MET A 75 -0.66 -5.32 -14.39
C MET A 75 -1.52 -5.72 -13.19
N VAL A 76 -1.34 -5.05 -12.06
CA VAL A 76 -2.15 -5.31 -10.85
C VAL A 76 -3.63 -5.05 -11.10
N MET A 77 -3.97 -3.91 -11.73
CA MET A 77 -5.36 -3.59 -12.04
C MET A 77 -5.98 -4.57 -13.04
N LEU A 78 -5.22 -5.03 -14.05
CA LEU A 78 -5.68 -6.05 -14.99
C LEU A 78 -5.93 -7.39 -14.28
N GLN A 79 -5.03 -7.84 -13.42
CA GLN A 79 -5.21 -9.07 -12.63
C GLN A 79 -6.40 -8.95 -11.67
N PHE A 80 -6.58 -7.79 -11.05
CA PHE A 80 -7.71 -7.50 -10.18
C PHE A 80 -9.05 -7.62 -10.94
N MET A 81 -9.10 -7.10 -12.18
CA MET A 81 -10.27 -7.23 -13.05
C MET A 81 -10.53 -8.67 -13.48
N GLN A 82 -9.47 -9.42 -13.82
CA GLN A 82 -9.56 -10.84 -14.18
C GLN A 82 -10.04 -11.73 -13.01
N ALA A 83 -9.72 -11.33 -11.78
CA ALA A 83 -10.22 -11.98 -10.58
C ALA A 83 -11.70 -11.64 -10.25
N GLU A 84 -12.36 -10.87 -11.10
CA GLU A 84 -13.77 -10.46 -10.98
C GLU A 84 -14.09 -9.74 -9.65
N MET A 85 -13.10 -9.07 -9.09
CA MET A 85 -13.26 -8.30 -7.85
C MET A 85 -14.15 -7.09 -8.10
N LYS A 86 -15.07 -6.82 -7.17
CA LYS A 86 -16.05 -5.74 -7.32
C LYS A 86 -15.54 -4.38 -6.83
N SER A 87 -14.68 -4.38 -5.82
CA SER A 87 -14.09 -3.18 -5.22
C SER A 87 -12.82 -3.55 -4.47
N VAL A 88 -11.93 -2.58 -4.27
CA VAL A 88 -10.75 -2.77 -3.43
C VAL A 88 -11.14 -3.12 -2.00
N ALA A 89 -10.41 -4.04 -1.38
CA ALA A 89 -10.66 -4.48 0.00
C ALA A 89 -10.00 -3.56 1.04
N LEU A 90 -8.99 -2.82 0.63
CA LEU A 90 -8.19 -1.92 1.47
C LEU A 90 -8.11 -0.53 0.82
N PRO A 91 -7.81 0.53 1.58
CA PRO A 91 -7.43 1.82 1.01
C PRO A 91 -6.33 1.63 -0.03
N THR A 92 -6.62 1.96 -1.28
CA THR A 92 -5.71 1.75 -2.42
C THR A 92 -5.56 3.04 -3.19
N THR A 93 -4.34 3.37 -3.61
CA THR A 93 -4.06 4.54 -4.46
C THR A 93 -3.15 4.16 -5.63
N VAL A 94 -3.40 4.79 -6.76
CA VAL A 94 -2.58 4.69 -7.97
C VAL A 94 -1.90 6.04 -8.20
N HIS A 95 -0.59 6.02 -8.42
CA HIS A 95 0.26 7.21 -8.56
C HIS A 95 0.94 7.21 -9.93
N CYS A 96 0.81 8.32 -10.67
CA CYS A 96 1.32 8.43 -12.03
C CYS A 96 2.56 9.34 -12.06
N ASP A 97 3.73 8.77 -11.80
CA ASP A 97 5.00 9.49 -11.75
C ASP A 97 6.16 8.83 -12.51
N HIS A 98 6.14 7.51 -12.72
CA HIS A 98 7.25 6.78 -13.33
C HIS A 98 7.35 6.96 -14.85
N LEU A 99 6.24 7.21 -15.54
CA LEU A 99 6.24 7.43 -17.00
C LEU A 99 6.65 8.85 -17.39
N ILE A 100 6.81 9.75 -16.43
CA ILE A 100 7.32 11.11 -16.65
C ILE A 100 8.86 11.06 -16.71
N GLN A 101 9.43 11.39 -17.85
CA GLN A 101 10.88 11.41 -18.05
C GLN A 101 11.40 12.84 -17.85
N ALA A 102 12.24 13.04 -16.82
CA ALA A 102 12.86 14.33 -16.52
C ALA A 102 13.97 14.65 -17.52
N ARG A 103 13.63 15.20 -18.69
CA ARG A 103 14.57 15.52 -19.77
C ARG A 103 14.93 16.99 -19.84
N THR A 104 13.95 17.87 -19.72
CA THR A 104 14.10 19.29 -19.96
C THR A 104 13.51 20.14 -18.83
N GLU A 105 12.20 20.10 -18.65
CA GLU A 105 11.48 20.94 -17.70
C GLU A 105 10.21 20.22 -17.23
N GLY A 106 9.90 20.31 -15.94
CA GLY A 106 8.78 19.60 -15.35
C GLY A 106 7.42 19.78 -16.04
N LYS A 107 7.13 21.00 -16.52
CA LYS A 107 5.86 21.27 -17.23
C LYS A 107 5.81 20.65 -18.63
N SER A 108 6.89 20.78 -19.40
CA SER A 108 6.97 20.22 -20.76
C SER A 108 7.04 18.69 -20.72
N ASP A 109 7.83 18.14 -19.82
CA ASP A 109 8.01 16.71 -19.66
C ASP A 109 6.71 16.02 -19.18
N THR A 110 5.97 16.64 -18.26
CA THR A 110 4.65 16.16 -17.83
C THR A 110 3.63 16.19 -19.00
N LYS A 111 3.60 17.28 -19.79
CA LYS A 111 2.71 17.34 -20.95
C LYS A 111 3.03 16.27 -21.99
N LEU A 112 4.33 16.05 -22.25
CA LEU A 112 4.78 15.00 -23.17
C LEU A 112 4.37 13.62 -22.67
N ALA A 113 4.61 13.33 -21.39
CA ALA A 113 4.21 12.05 -20.77
C ALA A 113 2.70 11.81 -20.88
N ILE A 114 1.87 12.82 -20.62
CA ILE A 114 0.40 12.73 -20.74
C ILE A 114 0.01 12.43 -22.20
N TYR A 115 0.67 13.05 -23.16
CA TYR A 115 0.40 12.80 -24.58
C TYR A 115 0.81 11.39 -25.01
N GLU A 116 2.03 10.98 -24.68
CA GLU A 116 2.59 9.68 -25.07
C GLU A 116 1.91 8.49 -24.37
N ASN A 117 1.47 8.66 -23.11
CA ASN A 117 0.93 7.60 -22.28
C ASN A 117 -0.57 7.80 -21.95
N ASN A 118 -1.29 8.53 -22.79
CA ASN A 118 -2.70 8.87 -22.55
C ASN A 118 -3.58 7.63 -22.32
N GLU A 119 -3.36 6.55 -23.09
CA GLU A 119 -4.11 5.30 -22.91
C GLU A 119 -3.90 4.68 -21.53
N VAL A 120 -2.67 4.65 -21.06
CA VAL A 120 -2.31 4.10 -19.74
C VAL A 120 -2.95 4.92 -18.62
N TYR A 121 -2.83 6.24 -18.68
CA TYR A 121 -3.40 7.11 -17.64
C TYR A 121 -4.92 7.03 -17.60
N ASN A 122 -5.57 7.01 -18.77
CA ASN A 122 -7.03 6.85 -18.86
C ASN A 122 -7.49 5.48 -18.34
N PHE A 123 -6.76 4.41 -18.63
CA PHE A 123 -7.02 3.08 -18.08
C PHE A 123 -6.92 3.08 -16.55
N LEU A 124 -5.84 3.61 -15.99
CA LEU A 124 -5.61 3.65 -14.55
C LEU A 124 -6.65 4.52 -13.84
N GLU A 125 -6.97 5.70 -14.35
CA GLU A 125 -7.98 6.59 -13.78
C GLU A 125 -9.38 5.94 -13.79
N SER A 126 -9.78 5.38 -14.93
CA SER A 126 -11.09 4.74 -15.06
C SER A 126 -11.24 3.51 -14.17
N THR A 127 -10.18 2.68 -14.08
CA THR A 127 -10.20 1.49 -13.21
C THR A 127 -10.14 1.85 -11.74
N ALA A 128 -9.31 2.82 -11.35
CA ALA A 128 -9.26 3.32 -9.98
C ALA A 128 -10.65 3.83 -9.54
N SER A 129 -11.27 4.68 -10.36
CA SER A 129 -12.63 5.18 -10.11
C SER A 129 -13.67 4.06 -10.01
N LYS A 130 -13.64 3.10 -10.93
CA LYS A 130 -14.59 1.98 -10.96
C LYS A 130 -14.51 1.11 -9.71
N PHE A 131 -13.32 0.84 -9.22
CA PHE A 131 -13.09 -0.10 -8.12
C PHE A 131 -12.92 0.56 -6.75
N GLY A 132 -13.02 1.89 -6.67
CA GLY A 132 -12.96 2.64 -5.42
C GLY A 132 -11.53 2.89 -4.91
N ALA A 133 -10.55 2.92 -5.80
CA ALA A 133 -9.18 3.36 -5.50
C ALA A 133 -9.03 4.87 -5.77
N GLY A 134 -8.10 5.51 -5.06
CA GLY A 134 -7.69 6.89 -5.33
C GLY A 134 -6.75 6.98 -6.52
N PHE A 135 -6.75 8.12 -7.20
CA PHE A 135 -5.91 8.37 -8.36
C PHE A 135 -5.13 9.68 -8.24
N TRP A 136 -3.82 9.57 -8.20
CA TRP A 136 -2.88 10.68 -8.25
C TRP A 136 -2.40 10.85 -9.69
N LYS A 137 -2.94 11.85 -10.37
CA LYS A 137 -2.69 12.12 -11.77
C LYS A 137 -1.24 12.50 -12.05
N PRO A 138 -0.77 12.40 -13.32
CA PRO A 138 0.56 12.83 -13.72
C PRO A 138 0.86 14.27 -13.28
N GLY A 139 2.01 14.47 -12.64
CA GLY A 139 2.44 15.76 -12.11
C GLY A 139 1.95 16.08 -10.69
N ALA A 140 1.20 15.18 -10.04
CA ALA A 140 0.74 15.37 -8.67
C ALA A 140 1.83 15.15 -7.61
N GLY A 141 2.95 14.53 -7.97
CA GLY A 141 4.08 14.26 -7.10
C GLY A 141 4.60 12.82 -7.28
N ILE A 142 5.82 12.59 -6.80
CA ILE A 142 6.43 11.26 -6.82
C ILE A 142 5.80 10.37 -5.73
N ILE A 143 5.49 9.12 -6.06
CA ILE A 143 4.81 8.18 -5.16
C ILE A 143 5.47 8.09 -3.78
N HIS A 144 6.79 8.07 -3.70
CA HIS A 144 7.53 7.93 -2.44
C HIS A 144 7.20 9.05 -1.46
N GLN A 145 7.18 10.29 -1.93
CA GLN A 145 6.87 11.47 -1.11
C GLN A 145 5.38 11.59 -0.83
N VAL A 146 4.54 11.35 -1.83
CA VAL A 146 3.08 11.41 -1.67
C VAL A 146 2.61 10.40 -0.63
N VAL A 147 3.13 9.17 -0.65
CA VAL A 147 2.81 8.14 0.34
C VAL A 147 3.31 8.51 1.73
N LEU A 148 4.55 9.01 1.82
CA LEU A 148 5.13 9.45 3.09
C LEU A 148 4.30 10.58 3.73
N GLU A 149 3.95 11.59 2.95
CA GLU A 149 3.31 12.82 3.45
C GLU A 149 1.82 12.65 3.77
N ASN A 150 1.12 11.78 3.05
CA ASN A 150 -0.34 11.70 3.15
C ASN A 150 -0.85 10.42 3.81
N TYR A 151 -0.07 9.33 3.79
CA TYR A 151 -0.61 8.01 4.12
C TYR A 151 0.18 7.24 5.17
N ALA A 152 1.49 7.47 5.29
CA ALA A 152 2.33 6.76 6.24
C ALA A 152 2.03 7.15 7.69
N PHE A 153 2.06 6.18 8.58
CA PHE A 153 2.01 6.37 10.02
C PHE A 153 2.78 5.24 10.73
N PRO A 154 3.36 5.49 11.91
CA PRO A 154 4.17 4.51 12.61
C PRO A 154 3.42 3.20 12.88
N GLY A 155 4.01 2.08 12.49
CA GLY A 155 3.45 0.75 12.69
C GLY A 155 2.41 0.31 11.65
N GLY A 156 2.11 1.14 10.64
CA GLY A 156 1.27 0.75 9.50
C GLY A 156 2.02 -0.23 8.59
N LEU A 157 1.31 -1.17 7.98
CA LEU A 157 1.83 -2.08 6.98
C LEU A 157 1.23 -1.76 5.61
N MET A 158 2.08 -1.31 4.69
CA MET A 158 1.69 -1.03 3.32
C MET A 158 2.36 -1.99 2.34
N ILE A 159 1.63 -2.37 1.30
CA ILE A 159 2.18 -3.09 0.15
C ILE A 159 2.02 -2.26 -1.11
N GLY A 160 2.91 -2.43 -2.06
CA GLY A 160 2.86 -1.67 -3.30
C GLY A 160 3.70 -2.26 -4.42
N THR A 161 3.65 -1.62 -5.56
CA THR A 161 4.34 -2.06 -6.78
C THR A 161 5.63 -1.31 -7.08
N ASP A 162 6.05 -0.42 -6.20
CA ASP A 162 7.27 0.36 -6.37
C ASP A 162 8.37 -0.07 -5.40
N SER A 163 9.59 -0.24 -5.91
CA SER A 163 10.74 -0.72 -5.12
C SER A 163 11.34 0.33 -4.18
N HIS A 164 11.10 1.62 -4.43
CA HIS A 164 11.67 2.72 -3.67
C HIS A 164 10.68 3.35 -2.66
N THR A 165 9.39 3.08 -2.80
CA THR A 165 8.37 3.53 -1.83
C THR A 165 8.60 3.03 -0.40
N PRO A 166 9.30 1.90 -0.13
CA PRO A 166 9.74 1.55 1.24
C PRO A 166 10.56 2.64 1.94
N ASN A 167 11.04 3.66 1.24
CA ASN A 167 11.56 4.88 1.82
C ASN A 167 10.58 5.55 2.82
N ALA A 168 9.28 5.40 2.60
CA ALA A 168 8.23 5.83 3.53
C ALA A 168 8.22 5.02 4.85
N GLY A 169 8.88 3.87 4.88
CA GLY A 169 9.01 2.98 6.06
C GLY A 169 9.72 3.62 7.26
N GLY A 170 10.31 4.82 7.11
CA GLY A 170 10.77 5.62 8.25
C GLY A 170 9.62 6.14 9.14
N LEU A 171 8.39 6.17 8.62
CA LEU A 171 7.16 6.55 9.34
C LEU A 171 6.12 5.42 9.37
N GLY A 172 6.25 4.42 8.52
CA GLY A 172 5.26 3.36 8.42
C GLY A 172 5.89 2.00 8.19
#